data_d797b0c5c48f8a976715b01fd944d780
#
_entry.id   d797b0c5c48f8a976715b01fd944d780
#
_cell.length_a   1.000
_cell.length_b   1.000
_cell.length_c   1.000
_cell.angle_alpha   90.00
_cell.angle_beta   90.00
_cell.angle_gamma   90.00
#
_symmetry.space_group_name_H-M   'P 1'
#
loop_
_entity.id
_entity.type
_entity.pdbx_description
1 polymer ?
#
loop_
_entity_poly.entity_id
_entity_poly.type
_entity_poly.pdbx_seq_one_letter_code
_entity_poly.pdbx_strand_id
1 'polypeptide(L)'
;MAPSSLTKLLNTLQIHTDYSVKPAGLQWRSNTLFIVSTVAVGLFTDLFLYGLIVPVLPSMLQDKVGVPKDKLQSNVSGLLAAYAGASVVFSPIAGIMADRMSTRQAPFLLGLLALLGATIMLFLGESLPVLVVARVLQGVSAAFVWTIGLALCLETVGPGNLGKTIGSIFSFISVGNLCAPLLGGLLYDKTGYPGVFGIAFAILAVDFLMRILVIEKKVARKYEVNDPSSVTDLNTTPDDQQDGSEDRSDQQEADENQPLLGSKEEDEAAFKISDNQPKIARMIPILPCLADPRLLTAFLVAFIQAMLLGNFDATIPTVAEDYYNFDSLHSGILFLPLGAFDLILGPFFGWCVDRFGTKPVSVVAYTYLVPVLILLRLPHPGGMSQILLYGGLLALSGIGLAGIGAPSIVEAGAIVQKYYEVNPDFFGEEGPYAQLYGLNSMVFSAGLTLGPELAGELKESIGYGNMNLVMGAICLITASLCFVYIGGMPKMLARRKL
;
A
#
# COMPACT_ATOMS: atom_id res chain seq x y z
N MET A 1 -19.73 39.76 -10.79
CA MET A 1 -20.36 39.62 -9.45
C MET A 1 -19.38 38.91 -8.56
N ALA A 2 -19.07 39.44 -7.37
CA ALA A 2 -18.20 38.72 -6.43
C ALA A 2 -18.90 37.43 -5.97
N PRO A 3 -18.19 36.26 -5.94
CA PRO A 3 -18.80 35.01 -5.54
C PRO A 3 -19.31 35.11 -4.11
N SER A 4 -20.51 34.56 -3.86
CA SER A 4 -21.11 34.54 -2.54
C SER A 4 -20.22 33.78 -1.55
N SER A 5 -20.29 34.10 -0.26
CA SER A 5 -19.56 33.37 0.80
C SER A 5 -19.87 31.88 0.79
N LEU A 6 -21.09 31.51 0.40
CA LEU A 6 -21.52 30.11 0.25
C LEU A 6 -20.79 29.42 -0.91
N THR A 7 -20.65 30.07 -2.07
CA THR A 7 -19.93 29.52 -3.23
C THR A 7 -18.45 29.30 -2.90
N LYS A 8 -17.83 30.24 -2.17
CA LYS A 8 -16.44 30.08 -1.69
C LYS A 8 -16.31 28.89 -0.72
N LEU A 9 -17.26 28.68 0.18
CA LEU A 9 -17.27 27.57 1.11
C LEU A 9 -17.47 26.24 0.37
N LEU A 10 -18.42 26.18 -0.58
CA LEU A 10 -18.69 24.97 -1.37
C LEU A 10 -17.50 24.61 -2.26
N ASN A 11 -16.81 25.59 -2.87
CA ASN A 11 -15.56 25.37 -3.59
C ASN A 11 -14.41 24.93 -2.64
N THR A 12 -14.35 25.47 -1.44
CA THR A 12 -13.35 25.08 -0.46
C THR A 12 -13.53 23.64 -0.02
N LEU A 13 -14.78 23.17 0.08
CA LEU A 13 -15.14 21.79 0.40
C LEU A 13 -15.19 20.86 -0.83
N GLN A 14 -14.92 21.39 -2.05
CA GLN A 14 -14.99 20.67 -3.33
C GLN A 14 -16.36 20.01 -3.63
N ILE A 15 -17.43 20.50 -3.01
CA ILE A 15 -18.80 20.03 -3.23
C ILE A 15 -19.35 20.61 -4.54
N HIS A 16 -18.90 21.81 -4.91
CA HIS A 16 -19.23 22.46 -6.18
C HIS A 16 -17.95 23.02 -6.81
N THR A 17 -17.54 22.49 -7.96
CA THR A 17 -16.30 22.88 -8.66
C THR A 17 -16.56 23.99 -9.66
N ASP A 18 -16.50 25.23 -9.19
CA ASP A 18 -16.35 26.40 -10.06
C ASP A 18 -14.85 26.72 -10.19
N TYR A 19 -14.23 26.30 -11.29
CA TYR A 19 -12.81 26.52 -11.55
C TYR A 19 -12.43 27.99 -11.77
N SER A 20 -13.40 28.92 -11.86
CA SER A 20 -13.13 30.34 -11.97
C SER A 20 -12.75 30.99 -10.62
N VAL A 21 -13.04 30.32 -9.50
CA VAL A 21 -12.77 30.81 -8.14
C VAL A 21 -11.80 29.90 -7.43
N LYS A 22 -10.57 30.39 -7.20
CA LYS A 22 -9.54 29.61 -6.48
C LYS A 22 -9.98 29.30 -5.03
N PRO A 23 -9.94 28.05 -4.60
CA PRO A 23 -10.21 27.69 -3.21
C PRO A 23 -9.14 28.25 -2.27
N ALA A 24 -9.52 28.53 -1.03
CA ALA A 24 -8.60 29.03 -0.02
C ALA A 24 -7.46 28.00 0.23
N GLY A 25 -6.22 28.46 0.20
CA GLY A 25 -5.06 27.65 0.48
C GLY A 25 -4.71 26.63 -0.60
N LEU A 26 -5.06 26.86 -1.87
CA LEU A 26 -4.80 25.94 -2.98
C LEU A 26 -3.34 25.42 -2.98
N GLN A 27 -2.35 26.29 -2.78
CA GLN A 27 -0.93 25.95 -2.84
C GLN A 27 -0.50 24.88 -1.82
N TRP A 28 -0.89 25.04 -0.54
CA TRP A 28 -0.51 24.06 0.48
C TRP A 28 -1.38 22.80 0.42
N ARG A 29 -2.66 22.92 0.04
CA ARG A 29 -3.61 21.80 -0.09
C ARG A 29 -3.27 20.86 -1.26
N SER A 30 -2.66 21.38 -2.32
CA SER A 30 -2.17 20.61 -3.49
C SER A 30 -0.68 20.29 -3.43
N ASN A 31 -0.01 20.63 -2.31
CA ASN A 31 1.39 20.32 -2.12
C ASN A 31 1.61 18.80 -2.04
N THR A 32 2.65 18.31 -2.72
CA THR A 32 3.02 16.88 -2.74
C THR A 32 3.10 16.28 -1.34
N LEU A 33 3.78 16.97 -0.42
CA LEU A 33 3.95 16.49 0.94
C LEU A 33 2.60 16.36 1.66
N PHE A 34 1.68 17.33 1.51
CA PHE A 34 0.37 17.28 2.14
C PHE A 34 -0.49 16.14 1.59
N ILE A 35 -0.49 15.94 0.25
CA ILE A 35 -1.22 14.84 -0.39
C ILE A 35 -0.69 13.49 0.11
N VAL A 36 0.63 13.28 0.06
CA VAL A 36 1.27 12.03 0.52
C VAL A 36 1.03 11.80 2.02
N SER A 37 1.10 12.86 2.84
CA SER A 37 0.80 12.76 4.28
C SER A 37 -0.67 12.39 4.53
N THR A 38 -1.61 12.90 3.73
CA THR A 38 -3.03 12.52 3.82
C THR A 38 -3.23 11.05 3.49
N VAL A 39 -2.57 10.54 2.46
CA VAL A 39 -2.60 9.10 2.13
C VAL A 39 -1.98 8.27 3.25
N ALA A 40 -0.81 8.69 3.75
CA ALA A 40 -0.12 7.98 4.83
C ALA A 40 -0.98 7.90 6.11
N VAL A 41 -1.63 9.00 6.50
CA VAL A 41 -2.56 9.04 7.64
C VAL A 41 -3.77 8.14 7.37
N GLY A 42 -4.32 8.13 6.15
CA GLY A 42 -5.44 7.27 5.80
C GLY A 42 -5.12 5.78 5.92
N LEU A 43 -3.98 5.35 5.37
CA LEU A 43 -3.50 3.96 5.48
C LEU A 43 -3.14 3.58 6.92
N PHE A 44 -2.52 4.50 7.66
CA PHE A 44 -2.26 4.34 9.08
C PHE A 44 -3.55 4.18 9.87
N THR A 45 -4.56 5.03 9.64
CA THR A 45 -5.85 4.99 10.34
C THR A 45 -6.52 3.62 10.15
N ASP A 46 -6.55 3.09 8.94
CA ASP A 46 -7.14 1.79 8.63
C ASP A 46 -6.49 0.67 9.44
N LEU A 47 -5.18 0.52 9.35
CA LEU A 47 -4.44 -0.53 10.07
C LEU A 47 -4.37 -0.30 11.58
N PHE A 48 -4.29 0.95 12.03
CA PHE A 48 -4.31 1.28 13.44
C PHE A 48 -5.65 0.90 14.09
N LEU A 49 -6.77 1.24 13.45
CA LEU A 49 -8.10 0.87 13.98
C LEU A 49 -8.33 -0.64 13.91
N TYR A 50 -7.81 -1.31 12.88
CA TYR A 50 -7.82 -2.77 12.83
C TYR A 50 -7.07 -3.36 14.03
N GLY A 51 -5.83 -2.98 14.23
CA GLY A 51 -4.96 -3.49 15.30
C GLY A 51 -5.43 -3.12 16.71
N LEU A 52 -6.01 -1.92 16.88
CA LEU A 52 -6.53 -1.42 18.16
C LEU A 52 -7.64 -2.31 18.73
N ILE A 53 -8.49 -2.85 17.86
CA ILE A 53 -9.68 -3.61 18.25
C ILE A 53 -9.38 -5.10 18.43
N VAL A 54 -8.34 -5.64 17.76
CA VAL A 54 -8.02 -7.08 17.80
C VAL A 54 -7.92 -7.64 19.23
N PRO A 55 -7.17 -7.05 20.18
CA PRO A 55 -7.09 -7.56 21.56
C PRO A 55 -8.39 -7.38 22.35
N VAL A 56 -9.26 -6.48 21.93
CA VAL A 56 -10.53 -6.16 22.62
C VAL A 56 -11.68 -7.04 22.14
N LEU A 57 -11.58 -7.65 20.94
CA LEU A 57 -12.62 -8.49 20.35
C LEU A 57 -13.08 -9.65 21.26
N PRO A 58 -12.18 -10.42 21.87
CA PRO A 58 -12.62 -11.51 22.77
C PRO A 58 -13.53 -11.01 23.91
N SER A 59 -13.12 -9.92 24.56
CA SER A 59 -13.92 -9.30 25.62
C SER A 59 -15.26 -8.75 25.11
N MET A 60 -15.27 -8.12 23.92
CA MET A 60 -16.52 -7.66 23.30
C MET A 60 -17.50 -8.81 23.05
N LEU A 61 -17.02 -9.93 22.54
CA LEU A 61 -17.84 -11.11 22.27
C LEU A 61 -18.37 -11.74 23.55
N GLN A 62 -17.59 -11.78 24.61
CA GLN A 62 -18.05 -12.31 25.91
C GLN A 62 -18.99 -11.34 26.63
N ASP A 63 -18.60 -10.09 26.80
CA ASP A 63 -19.28 -9.14 27.69
C ASP A 63 -20.54 -8.52 27.04
N LYS A 64 -20.46 -8.19 25.73
CA LYS A 64 -21.58 -7.52 25.04
C LYS A 64 -22.49 -8.49 24.30
N VAL A 65 -21.94 -9.54 23.69
CA VAL A 65 -22.71 -10.47 22.85
C VAL A 65 -23.10 -11.74 23.62
N GLY A 66 -22.36 -12.08 24.68
CA GLY A 66 -22.62 -13.28 25.47
C GLY A 66 -22.19 -14.59 24.79
N VAL A 67 -21.16 -14.54 23.94
CA VAL A 67 -20.64 -15.72 23.24
C VAL A 67 -19.99 -16.69 24.23
N PRO A 68 -20.35 -17.98 24.23
CA PRO A 68 -19.70 -18.99 25.06
C PRO A 68 -18.20 -19.14 24.77
N LYS A 69 -17.40 -19.44 25.79
CA LYS A 69 -15.93 -19.52 25.68
C LYS A 69 -15.45 -20.55 24.66
N ASP A 70 -16.15 -21.65 24.48
CA ASP A 70 -15.86 -22.70 23.51
C ASP A 70 -15.99 -22.23 22.04
N LYS A 71 -16.79 -21.19 21.78
CA LYS A 71 -17.01 -20.62 20.44
C LYS A 71 -16.27 -19.29 20.21
N LEU A 72 -15.58 -18.80 21.23
CA LEU A 72 -14.97 -17.47 21.19
C LEU A 72 -13.93 -17.35 20.08
N GLN A 73 -12.98 -18.29 20.03
CA GLN A 73 -11.91 -18.31 19.03
C GLN A 73 -12.45 -18.36 17.60
N SER A 74 -13.43 -19.23 17.35
CA SER A 74 -14.06 -19.35 16.03
C SER A 74 -14.76 -18.05 15.60
N ASN A 75 -15.44 -17.36 16.53
CA ASN A 75 -16.10 -16.08 16.21
C ASN A 75 -15.09 -14.95 16.00
N VAL A 76 -13.99 -14.90 16.79
CA VAL A 76 -12.90 -13.93 16.55
C VAL A 76 -12.30 -14.12 15.17
N SER A 77 -11.93 -15.37 14.83
CA SER A 77 -11.39 -15.70 13.50
C SER A 77 -12.38 -15.35 12.38
N GLY A 78 -13.67 -15.64 12.57
CA GLY A 78 -14.72 -15.27 11.62
C GLY A 78 -14.85 -13.76 11.40
N LEU A 79 -14.72 -12.96 12.45
CA LEU A 79 -14.74 -11.49 12.35
C LEU A 79 -13.50 -10.94 11.62
N LEU A 80 -12.34 -11.54 11.84
CA LEU A 80 -11.12 -11.17 11.11
C LEU A 80 -11.20 -11.58 9.63
N ALA A 81 -11.72 -12.78 9.36
CA ALA A 81 -11.96 -13.26 8.00
C ALA A 81 -13.00 -12.42 7.24
N ALA A 82 -14.04 -11.91 7.92
CA ALA A 82 -15.03 -11.02 7.32
C ALA A 82 -14.41 -9.70 6.84
N TYR A 83 -13.51 -9.11 7.61
CA TYR A 83 -12.72 -7.93 7.20
C TYR A 83 -11.88 -8.22 5.96
N ALA A 84 -11.04 -9.26 6.02
CA ALA A 84 -10.12 -9.60 4.94
C ALA A 84 -10.87 -10.02 3.67
N GLY A 85 -11.91 -10.84 3.79
CA GLY A 85 -12.75 -11.25 2.67
C GLY A 85 -13.46 -10.09 1.99
N ALA A 86 -13.98 -9.12 2.76
CA ALA A 86 -14.55 -7.90 2.22
C ALA A 86 -13.48 -7.08 1.46
N SER A 87 -12.28 -6.93 2.01
CA SER A 87 -11.19 -6.22 1.33
C SER A 87 -10.82 -6.88 0.00
N VAL A 88 -10.71 -8.22 -0.04
CA VAL A 88 -10.43 -8.96 -1.28
C VAL A 88 -11.49 -8.69 -2.34
N VAL A 89 -12.78 -8.76 -1.98
CA VAL A 89 -13.88 -8.61 -2.94
C VAL A 89 -14.04 -7.17 -3.41
N PHE A 90 -13.92 -6.20 -2.51
CA PHE A 90 -14.20 -4.80 -2.81
C PHE A 90 -13.02 -4.02 -3.38
N SER A 91 -11.76 -4.49 -3.26
CA SER A 91 -10.60 -3.79 -3.83
C SER A 91 -10.66 -3.63 -5.36
N PRO A 92 -10.97 -4.65 -6.16
CA PRO A 92 -11.15 -4.46 -7.61
C PRO A 92 -12.34 -3.54 -7.95
N ILE A 93 -13.41 -3.61 -7.17
CA ILE A 93 -14.61 -2.76 -7.33
C ILE A 93 -14.25 -1.30 -7.06
N ALA A 94 -13.52 -1.03 -5.98
CA ALA A 94 -13.02 0.30 -5.63
C ALA A 94 -12.13 0.86 -6.74
N GLY A 95 -11.25 0.04 -7.33
CA GLY A 95 -10.39 0.42 -8.45
C GLY A 95 -11.17 0.82 -9.70
N ILE A 96 -12.12 -0.02 -10.12
CA ILE A 96 -12.98 0.27 -11.28
C ILE A 96 -13.82 1.53 -11.04
N MET A 97 -14.36 1.70 -9.84
CA MET A 97 -15.16 2.86 -9.50
C MET A 97 -14.31 4.13 -9.49
N ALA A 98 -13.14 4.10 -8.89
CA ALA A 98 -12.26 5.25 -8.77
C ALA A 98 -11.74 5.72 -10.14
N ASP A 99 -11.37 4.82 -11.06
CA ASP A 99 -10.92 5.20 -12.42
C ASP A 99 -12.04 5.79 -13.29
N ARG A 100 -13.31 5.55 -12.95
CA ARG A 100 -14.45 6.15 -13.65
C ARG A 100 -14.87 7.51 -13.09
N MET A 101 -14.37 7.89 -11.93
CA MET A 101 -14.70 9.17 -11.30
C MET A 101 -13.66 10.22 -11.69
N SER A 102 -14.12 11.46 -11.90
CA SER A 102 -13.26 12.59 -12.27
C SER A 102 -12.29 13.03 -11.18
N THR A 103 -12.53 12.62 -9.93
CA THR A 103 -11.69 12.94 -8.77
C THR A 103 -11.51 11.70 -7.90
N ARG A 104 -10.32 11.55 -7.31
CA ARG A 104 -10.02 10.48 -6.34
C ARG A 104 -10.56 10.79 -4.95
N GLN A 105 -10.82 12.06 -4.66
CA GLN A 105 -11.26 12.52 -3.34
C GLN A 105 -12.60 11.94 -2.93
N ALA A 106 -13.59 11.92 -3.82
CA ALA A 106 -14.93 11.44 -3.49
C ALA A 106 -14.96 9.96 -3.07
N PRO A 107 -14.39 9.00 -3.84
CA PRO A 107 -14.34 7.61 -3.40
C PRO A 107 -13.40 7.40 -2.19
N PHE A 108 -12.36 8.24 -2.00
CA PHE A 108 -11.50 8.20 -0.83
C PHE A 108 -12.25 8.61 0.45
N LEU A 109 -13.15 9.60 0.37
CA LEU A 109 -14.05 9.99 1.46
C LEU A 109 -15.13 8.92 1.72
N LEU A 110 -15.63 8.25 0.67
CA LEU A 110 -16.60 7.17 0.83
C LEU A 110 -16.02 6.02 1.67
N GLY A 111 -14.77 5.64 1.42
CA GLY A 111 -14.05 4.66 2.24
C GLY A 111 -13.99 5.09 3.72
N LEU A 112 -13.71 6.36 3.99
CA LEU A 112 -13.65 6.87 5.36
C LEU A 112 -15.02 6.90 6.05
N LEU A 113 -16.09 7.22 5.31
CA LEU A 113 -17.45 7.13 5.84
C LEU A 113 -17.83 5.68 6.20
N ALA A 114 -17.40 4.71 5.39
CA ALA A 114 -17.58 3.30 5.73
C ALA A 114 -16.81 2.91 7.01
N LEU A 115 -15.56 3.42 7.19
CA LEU A 115 -14.77 3.19 8.40
C LEU A 115 -15.39 3.83 9.63
N LEU A 116 -15.92 5.04 9.50
CA LEU A 116 -16.65 5.71 10.59
C LEU A 116 -17.89 4.91 10.99
N GLY A 117 -18.70 4.51 10.01
CA GLY A 117 -19.87 3.67 10.24
C GLY A 117 -19.51 2.33 10.90
N ALA A 118 -18.45 1.68 10.42
CA ALA A 118 -17.93 0.45 11.02
C ALA A 118 -17.52 0.65 12.48
N THR A 119 -16.78 1.75 12.77
CA THR A 119 -16.32 2.06 14.12
C THR A 119 -17.47 2.35 15.07
N ILE A 120 -18.51 3.08 14.61
CA ILE A 120 -19.74 3.30 15.38
C ILE A 120 -20.46 1.98 15.65
N MET A 121 -20.60 1.13 14.63
CA MET A 121 -21.24 -0.18 14.80
C MET A 121 -20.46 -1.10 15.74
N LEU A 122 -19.14 -1.08 15.74
CA LEU A 122 -18.32 -1.82 16.70
C LEU A 122 -18.46 -1.28 18.12
N PHE A 123 -18.54 0.04 18.27
CA PHE A 123 -18.73 0.67 19.57
C PHE A 123 -20.10 0.38 20.20
N LEU A 124 -21.17 0.47 19.40
CA LEU A 124 -22.56 0.31 19.87
C LEU A 124 -23.08 -1.12 19.72
N GLY A 125 -22.38 -2.00 18.97
CA GLY A 125 -22.89 -3.33 18.63
C GLY A 125 -22.97 -4.26 19.84
N GLU A 126 -24.14 -4.88 20.02
CA GLU A 126 -24.46 -5.86 21.07
C GLU A 126 -24.81 -7.23 20.50
N SER A 127 -24.67 -7.44 19.21
CA SER A 127 -24.97 -8.72 18.57
C SER A 127 -23.92 -9.10 17.54
N LEU A 128 -23.68 -10.41 17.38
CA LEU A 128 -22.70 -10.94 16.43
C LEU A 128 -22.94 -10.47 14.98
N PRO A 129 -24.18 -10.46 14.43
CA PRO A 129 -24.42 -9.97 13.07
C PRO A 129 -24.01 -8.50 12.87
N VAL A 130 -24.24 -7.63 13.87
CA VAL A 130 -23.82 -6.23 13.80
C VAL A 130 -22.30 -6.11 13.77
N LEU A 131 -21.58 -6.90 14.57
CA LEU A 131 -20.12 -6.93 14.55
C LEU A 131 -19.58 -7.46 13.21
N VAL A 132 -20.22 -8.47 12.60
CA VAL A 132 -19.86 -8.98 11.27
C VAL A 132 -20.04 -7.89 10.21
N VAL A 133 -21.18 -7.20 10.18
CA VAL A 133 -21.43 -6.11 9.22
C VAL A 133 -20.43 -4.97 9.43
N ALA A 134 -20.10 -4.64 10.67
CA ALA A 134 -19.09 -3.64 10.99
C ALA A 134 -17.71 -4.05 10.43
N ARG A 135 -17.31 -5.32 10.56
CA ARG A 135 -16.06 -5.83 10.00
C ARG A 135 -16.05 -5.85 8.48
N VAL A 136 -17.17 -6.18 7.85
CA VAL A 136 -17.32 -6.08 6.39
C VAL A 136 -17.17 -4.63 5.93
N LEU A 137 -17.83 -3.67 6.60
CA LEU A 137 -17.68 -2.23 6.29
C LEU A 137 -16.25 -1.74 6.49
N GLN A 138 -15.55 -2.22 7.52
CA GLN A 138 -14.15 -1.91 7.74
C GLN A 138 -13.27 -2.46 6.60
N GLY A 139 -13.51 -3.69 6.13
CA GLY A 139 -12.83 -4.27 4.97
C GLY A 139 -13.13 -3.53 3.65
N VAL A 140 -14.37 -3.05 3.46
CA VAL A 140 -14.73 -2.16 2.34
C VAL A 140 -13.92 -0.87 2.42
N SER A 141 -13.83 -0.23 3.59
CA SER A 141 -12.99 0.96 3.79
C SER A 141 -11.54 0.71 3.41
N ALA A 142 -10.95 -0.38 3.89
CA ALA A 142 -9.59 -0.79 3.55
C ALA A 142 -9.41 -0.88 2.03
N ALA A 143 -10.33 -1.56 1.33
CA ALA A 143 -10.31 -1.69 -0.12
C ALA A 143 -10.22 -0.32 -0.83
N PHE A 144 -11.00 0.66 -0.39
CA PHE A 144 -10.97 2.01 -0.97
C PHE A 144 -9.69 2.77 -0.63
N VAL A 145 -9.27 2.75 0.63
CA VAL A 145 -8.13 3.53 1.11
C VAL A 145 -6.83 3.06 0.49
N TRP A 146 -6.59 1.76 0.46
CA TRP A 146 -5.39 1.18 -0.15
C TRP A 146 -5.36 1.36 -1.66
N THR A 147 -6.47 1.09 -2.35
CA THR A 147 -6.56 1.22 -3.80
C THR A 147 -6.34 2.66 -4.25
N ILE A 148 -7.09 3.59 -3.67
CA ILE A 148 -7.10 4.99 -4.10
C ILE A 148 -5.87 5.73 -3.58
N GLY A 149 -5.44 5.41 -2.34
CA GLY A 149 -4.25 6.01 -1.75
C GLY A 149 -2.99 5.74 -2.56
N LEU A 150 -2.76 4.48 -2.97
CA LEU A 150 -1.61 4.12 -3.79
C LEU A 150 -1.68 4.73 -5.20
N ALA A 151 -2.86 4.77 -5.81
CA ALA A 151 -3.06 5.44 -7.10
C ALA A 151 -2.75 6.94 -7.00
N LEU A 152 -3.26 7.60 -5.97
CA LEU A 152 -3.01 9.02 -5.71
C LEU A 152 -1.53 9.32 -5.42
N CYS A 153 -0.81 8.41 -4.76
CA CYS A 153 0.64 8.52 -4.57
C CYS A 153 1.37 8.50 -5.91
N LEU A 154 1.10 7.51 -6.77
CA LEU A 154 1.74 7.43 -8.10
C LEU A 154 1.46 8.68 -8.94
N GLU A 155 0.19 9.11 -9.02
CA GLU A 155 -0.23 10.31 -9.76
C GLU A 155 0.42 11.60 -9.22
N THR A 156 0.74 11.63 -7.91
CA THR A 156 1.31 12.82 -7.25
C THR A 156 2.82 12.91 -7.38
N VAL A 157 3.55 11.80 -7.17
CA VAL A 157 5.03 11.80 -7.11
C VAL A 157 5.68 11.29 -8.38
N GLY A 158 4.92 10.60 -9.23
CA GLY A 158 5.41 9.92 -10.42
C GLY A 158 6.19 8.63 -10.09
N PRO A 159 6.50 7.80 -11.11
CA PRO A 159 7.14 6.51 -10.92
C PRO A 159 8.58 6.61 -10.35
N GLY A 160 9.32 7.69 -10.68
CA GLY A 160 10.72 7.85 -10.25
C GLY A 160 10.95 8.12 -8.77
N ASN A 161 9.91 8.56 -8.02
CA ASN A 161 9.98 8.82 -6.58
C ASN A 161 9.00 7.95 -5.78
N LEU A 162 8.37 6.98 -6.43
CA LEU A 162 7.34 6.17 -5.81
C LEU A 162 7.91 5.25 -4.73
N GLY A 163 9.08 4.66 -4.96
CA GLY A 163 9.73 3.75 -4.01
C GLY A 163 10.01 4.40 -2.67
N LYS A 164 10.66 5.57 -2.67
CA LYS A 164 10.93 6.35 -1.45
C LYS A 164 9.63 6.74 -0.73
N THR A 165 8.63 7.15 -1.49
CA THR A 165 7.32 7.55 -0.94
C THR A 165 6.63 6.38 -0.28
N ILE A 166 6.53 5.24 -0.95
CA ILE A 166 5.90 4.01 -0.42
C ILE A 166 6.68 3.48 0.78
N GLY A 167 8.02 3.41 0.70
CA GLY A 167 8.86 3.01 1.83
C GLY A 167 8.63 3.89 3.07
N SER A 168 8.49 5.21 2.91
CA SER A 168 8.19 6.14 4.01
C SER A 168 6.79 5.93 4.58
N ILE A 169 5.80 5.67 3.73
CA ILE A 169 4.42 5.36 4.13
C ILE A 169 4.38 4.06 4.94
N PHE A 170 5.02 3.00 4.46
CA PHE A 170 5.07 1.72 5.18
C PHE A 170 5.77 1.85 6.54
N SER A 171 6.87 2.62 6.62
CA SER A 171 7.50 2.93 7.92
C SER A 171 6.55 3.60 8.89
N PHE A 172 5.77 4.58 8.42
CA PHE A 172 4.78 5.26 9.26
C PHE A 172 3.67 4.30 9.72
N ILE A 173 3.20 3.43 8.82
CA ILE A 173 2.21 2.39 9.12
C ILE A 173 2.73 1.39 10.16
N SER A 174 4.01 1.00 10.07
CA SER A 174 4.63 0.06 11.01
C SER A 174 4.58 0.55 12.46
N VAL A 175 4.69 1.87 12.70
CA VAL A 175 4.45 2.45 14.03
C VAL A 175 3.02 2.15 14.49
N GLY A 176 2.04 2.32 13.61
CA GLY A 176 0.64 2.02 13.90
C GLY A 176 0.42 0.56 14.27
N ASN A 177 0.96 -0.35 13.47
CA ASN A 177 0.85 -1.79 13.69
C ASN A 177 1.46 -2.24 15.03
N LEU A 178 2.57 -1.63 15.45
CA LEU A 178 3.19 -1.93 16.74
C LEU A 178 2.42 -1.34 17.92
N CYS A 179 1.99 -0.08 17.79
CA CYS A 179 1.35 0.65 18.88
C CYS A 179 -0.12 0.30 19.06
N ALA A 180 -0.84 -0.05 17.99
CA ALA A 180 -2.28 -0.21 18.04
C ALA A 180 -2.75 -1.33 18.99
N PRO A 181 -2.25 -2.57 18.93
CA PRO A 181 -2.68 -3.61 19.85
C PRO A 181 -2.31 -3.30 21.29
N LEU A 182 -1.12 -2.71 21.52
CA LEU A 182 -0.66 -2.31 22.85
C LEU A 182 -1.56 -1.24 23.46
N LEU A 183 -1.87 -0.20 22.69
CA LEU A 183 -2.78 0.87 23.12
C LEU A 183 -4.21 0.35 23.30
N GLY A 184 -4.67 -0.54 22.43
CA GLY A 184 -5.98 -1.17 22.52
C GLY A 184 -6.16 -1.93 23.82
N GLY A 185 -5.22 -2.79 24.16
CA GLY A 185 -5.22 -3.54 25.41
C GLY A 185 -5.10 -2.63 26.64
N LEU A 186 -4.15 -1.69 26.64
CA LEU A 186 -3.91 -0.77 27.75
C LEU A 186 -5.11 0.16 28.03
N LEU A 187 -5.70 0.71 26.97
CA LEU A 187 -6.87 1.59 27.10
C LEU A 187 -8.10 0.81 27.55
N TYR A 188 -8.27 -0.41 27.04
CA TYR A 188 -9.36 -1.27 27.49
C TYR A 188 -9.26 -1.57 28.98
N ASP A 189 -8.09 -1.93 29.49
CA ASP A 189 -7.86 -2.23 30.90
C ASP A 189 -8.12 -1.02 31.80
N LYS A 190 -7.67 0.18 31.40
CA LYS A 190 -7.77 1.40 32.23
C LYS A 190 -9.10 2.14 32.12
N THR A 191 -9.70 2.17 30.95
CA THR A 191 -10.86 3.04 30.64
C THR A 191 -12.00 2.32 29.97
N GLY A 192 -11.86 1.02 29.70
CA GLY A 192 -12.88 0.21 29.01
C GLY A 192 -13.08 0.61 27.55
N TYR A 193 -14.21 0.24 27.01
CA TYR A 193 -14.60 0.54 25.62
C TYR A 193 -14.56 2.03 25.27
N PRO A 194 -15.04 2.98 26.11
CA PRO A 194 -15.02 4.41 25.77
C PRO A 194 -13.60 4.94 25.49
N GLY A 195 -12.58 4.46 26.18
CA GLY A 195 -11.21 4.90 25.94
C GLY A 195 -10.65 4.40 24.61
N VAL A 196 -10.88 3.12 24.30
CA VAL A 196 -10.45 2.51 23.04
C VAL A 196 -11.11 3.22 21.84
N PHE A 197 -12.44 3.37 21.88
CA PHE A 197 -13.16 4.00 20.77
C PHE A 197 -12.97 5.52 20.76
N GLY A 198 -12.67 6.16 21.90
CA GLY A 198 -12.33 7.59 21.96
C GLY A 198 -11.09 7.94 21.14
N ILE A 199 -10.00 7.17 21.27
CA ILE A 199 -8.81 7.37 20.44
C ILE A 199 -9.08 7.02 18.97
N ALA A 200 -9.90 5.98 18.69
CA ALA A 200 -10.30 5.64 17.34
C ALA A 200 -11.03 6.80 16.65
N PHE A 201 -12.02 7.41 17.30
CA PHE A 201 -12.75 8.56 16.76
C PHE A 201 -11.86 9.80 16.62
N ALA A 202 -10.90 10.03 17.53
CA ALA A 202 -9.96 11.15 17.43
C ALA A 202 -9.08 11.03 16.17
N ILE A 203 -8.53 9.83 15.91
CA ILE A 203 -7.72 9.58 14.71
C ILE A 203 -8.58 9.68 13.45
N LEU A 204 -9.80 9.12 13.45
CA LEU A 204 -10.75 9.28 12.34
C LEU A 204 -11.07 10.75 12.04
N ALA A 205 -11.23 11.58 13.07
CA ALA A 205 -11.50 13.01 12.89
C ALA A 205 -10.32 13.73 12.20
N VAL A 206 -9.09 13.38 12.57
CA VAL A 206 -7.89 13.93 11.91
C VAL A 206 -7.82 13.49 10.45
N ASP A 207 -8.01 12.19 10.16
CA ASP A 207 -8.01 11.65 8.80
C ASP A 207 -9.13 12.31 7.95
N PHE A 208 -10.32 12.45 8.52
CA PHE A 208 -11.45 13.12 7.86
C PHE A 208 -11.13 14.56 7.49
N LEU A 209 -10.53 15.31 8.42
CA LEU A 209 -10.13 16.70 8.19
C LEU A 209 -9.09 16.79 7.07
N MET A 210 -8.07 15.93 7.08
CA MET A 210 -7.03 15.91 6.06
C MET A 210 -7.60 15.57 4.67
N ARG A 211 -8.50 14.58 4.57
CA ARG A 211 -9.12 14.20 3.29
C ARG A 211 -10.05 15.25 2.71
N ILE A 212 -10.74 16.03 3.53
CA ILE A 212 -11.53 17.16 3.05
C ILE A 212 -10.64 18.30 2.54
N LEU A 213 -9.51 18.51 3.22
CA LEU A 213 -8.60 19.61 2.89
C LEU A 213 -7.73 19.33 1.67
N VAL A 214 -7.44 18.07 1.35
CA VAL A 214 -6.56 17.72 0.23
C VAL A 214 -7.18 18.11 -1.11
N ILE A 215 -6.36 18.66 -2.00
CA ILE A 215 -6.72 18.95 -3.39
C ILE A 215 -5.71 18.21 -4.29
N GLU A 216 -6.21 17.40 -5.20
CA GLU A 216 -5.38 16.68 -6.15
C GLU A 216 -4.61 17.63 -7.06
N LYS A 217 -3.37 17.32 -7.40
CA LYS A 217 -2.54 18.13 -8.31
C LYS A 217 -3.23 18.39 -9.66
N LYS A 218 -3.92 17.38 -10.17
CA LYS A 218 -4.68 17.47 -11.42
C LYS A 218 -5.80 18.51 -11.34
N VAL A 219 -6.54 18.52 -10.23
CA VAL A 219 -7.61 19.48 -9.97
C VAL A 219 -7.01 20.87 -9.77
N ALA A 220 -5.89 20.99 -9.05
CA ALA A 220 -5.20 22.26 -8.82
C ALA A 220 -4.76 22.93 -10.14
N ARG A 221 -4.22 22.16 -11.09
CA ARG A 221 -3.83 22.67 -12.43
C ARG A 221 -5.01 23.29 -13.20
N LYS A 222 -6.23 22.76 -13.05
CA LYS A 222 -7.43 23.33 -13.72
C LYS A 222 -7.75 24.73 -13.20
N TYR A 223 -7.47 25.02 -11.92
CA TYR A 223 -7.61 26.37 -11.38
C TYR A 223 -6.51 27.32 -11.84
N GLU A 224 -5.31 26.84 -12.17
CA GLU A 224 -4.21 27.65 -12.69
C GLU A 224 -4.44 28.03 -14.16
N VAL A 225 -4.90 27.10 -14.98
CA VAL A 225 -5.19 27.31 -16.41
C VAL A 225 -6.34 28.30 -16.61
N ASN A 226 -7.34 28.30 -15.73
CA ASN A 226 -8.50 29.17 -15.83
C ASN A 226 -8.33 30.53 -15.09
N ASP A 227 -7.12 30.88 -14.64
CA ASP A 227 -6.84 32.17 -14.02
C ASP A 227 -6.63 33.25 -15.08
N PRO A 228 -7.52 34.29 -15.16
CA PRO A 228 -7.36 35.38 -16.13
C PRO A 228 -6.04 36.17 -15.98
N SER A 229 -5.39 36.08 -14.82
CA SER A 229 -4.11 36.78 -14.58
C SER A 229 -2.91 36.05 -15.20
N SER A 230 -3.02 34.77 -15.56
CA SER A 230 -1.94 34.00 -16.20
C SER A 230 -1.78 34.27 -17.71
N VAL A 231 -2.77 34.98 -18.33
CA VAL A 231 -2.74 35.31 -19.77
C VAL A 231 -1.94 36.61 -20.03
N THR A 232 -1.62 37.39 -18.99
CA THR A 232 -0.95 38.68 -19.15
C THR A 232 0.58 38.56 -19.30
N ASP A 233 1.19 37.43 -18.92
CA ASP A 233 2.66 37.26 -18.99
C ASP A 233 3.16 36.65 -20.32
N LEU A 234 2.26 36.35 -21.26
CA LEU A 234 2.62 35.77 -22.57
C LEU A 234 2.73 36.84 -23.68
N ASN A 235 2.49 38.12 -23.41
CA ASN A 235 2.55 39.22 -24.38
C ASN A 235 3.65 40.24 -24.16
N THR A 236 4.72 39.90 -23.49
CA THR A 236 5.96 40.67 -23.52
C THR A 236 6.94 39.97 -24.47
N THR A 237 6.87 40.38 -25.73
CA THR A 237 7.96 40.22 -26.70
C THR A 237 9.17 41.03 -26.19
N PRO A 238 10.35 40.40 -26.09
CA PRO A 238 11.55 41.17 -25.98
C PRO A 238 11.93 41.70 -27.38
N ASP A 239 12.00 43.01 -27.46
CA ASP A 239 12.50 43.77 -28.56
C ASP A 239 14.00 43.45 -28.79
N ASP A 240 14.38 43.55 -30.05
CA ASP A 240 15.74 43.41 -30.60
C ASP A 240 16.84 44.06 -29.78
N GLN A 241 17.94 43.32 -29.50
CA GLN A 241 19.29 43.86 -29.57
C GLN A 241 20.25 42.77 -30.09
N GLN A 242 20.65 42.99 -31.36
CA GLN A 242 21.91 42.47 -31.91
C GLN A 242 23.07 43.05 -31.11
N ASP A 243 24.01 42.26 -30.69
CA ASP A 243 25.42 42.39 -31.19
C ASP A 243 26.37 41.42 -30.46
N GLY A 244 27.39 40.91 -31.15
CA GLY A 244 28.59 40.38 -30.50
C GLY A 244 28.88 38.89 -30.67
N SER A 245 29.37 38.54 -31.85
CA SER A 245 30.17 37.35 -32.15
C SER A 245 31.27 37.08 -31.12
N GLU A 246 31.35 35.86 -30.60
CA GLU A 246 32.61 35.21 -30.31
C GLU A 246 32.48 33.68 -30.31
N ASP A 247 33.27 33.14 -31.18
CA ASP A 247 33.63 31.79 -31.48
C ASP A 247 34.09 31.01 -30.23
N ARG A 248 33.42 29.89 -29.88
CA ARG A 248 34.02 28.80 -29.09
C ARG A 248 33.55 27.46 -29.59
N SER A 249 34.52 26.84 -30.24
CA SER A 249 34.58 25.48 -30.70
C SER A 249 33.96 24.43 -29.75
N ASP A 250 33.13 23.63 -30.38
CA ASP A 250 32.60 22.35 -29.95
C ASP A 250 33.66 21.42 -29.37
N GLN A 251 33.35 20.91 -28.17
CA GLN A 251 33.67 19.55 -27.83
C GLN A 251 32.33 18.86 -27.49
N GLN A 252 31.75 18.22 -28.49
CA GLN A 252 30.74 17.17 -28.32
C GLN A 252 31.41 15.99 -27.62
N GLU A 253 31.28 15.91 -26.32
CA GLU A 253 31.38 14.62 -25.63
C GLU A 253 30.20 13.77 -26.09
N ALA A 254 30.50 12.80 -26.91
CA ALA A 254 29.55 11.78 -27.33
C ALA A 254 29.10 11.03 -26.09
N ASP A 255 27.84 11.24 -25.69
CA ASP A 255 27.15 10.44 -24.69
C ASP A 255 26.90 9.03 -25.26
N GLU A 256 27.79 8.09 -24.93
CA GLU A 256 27.76 6.67 -25.34
C GLU A 256 26.51 5.91 -24.80
N ASN A 257 25.59 6.58 -24.15
CA ASN A 257 24.38 6.00 -23.56
C ASN A 257 23.08 6.28 -24.32
N GLN A 258 23.15 6.75 -25.57
CA GLN A 258 21.94 6.78 -26.39
C GLN A 258 21.58 5.36 -26.86
N PRO A 259 20.42 4.78 -26.45
CA PRO A 259 19.96 3.54 -27.05
C PRO A 259 19.73 3.78 -28.54
N LEU A 260 20.29 2.90 -29.38
CA LEU A 260 20.05 2.88 -30.80
C LEU A 260 18.53 2.93 -31.08
N LEU A 261 18.10 3.77 -32.00
CA LEU A 261 16.70 4.00 -32.39
C LEU A 261 15.86 2.71 -32.52
N GLY A 262 16.47 1.60 -32.95
CA GLY A 262 15.81 0.30 -33.06
C GLY A 262 15.40 -0.34 -31.71
N SER A 263 16.02 0.00 -30.60
CA SER A 263 15.66 -0.57 -29.29
C SER A 263 14.43 0.12 -28.64
N LYS A 264 14.17 1.37 -29.01
CA LYS A 264 12.97 2.10 -28.53
C LYS A 264 11.70 1.62 -29.25
N GLU A 265 11.76 1.43 -30.56
CA GLU A 265 10.64 0.94 -31.35
C GLU A 265 10.25 -0.52 -31.01
N GLU A 266 11.23 -1.39 -30.70
CA GLU A 266 10.97 -2.75 -30.24
C GLU A 266 10.36 -2.77 -28.84
N ASP A 267 10.81 -1.89 -27.92
CA ASP A 267 10.24 -1.76 -26.59
C ASP A 267 8.82 -1.19 -26.64
N GLU A 268 8.52 -0.22 -27.49
CA GLU A 268 7.17 0.33 -27.67
C GLU A 268 6.22 -0.69 -28.30
N ALA A 269 6.68 -1.47 -29.29
CA ALA A 269 5.89 -2.53 -29.90
C ALA A 269 5.46 -3.62 -28.90
N ALA A 270 6.27 -3.90 -27.88
CA ALA A 270 5.96 -4.88 -26.83
C ALA A 270 4.80 -4.45 -25.90
N PHE A 271 4.56 -3.14 -25.75
CA PHE A 271 3.50 -2.59 -24.91
C PHE A 271 2.24 -2.18 -25.69
N LYS A 272 2.25 -2.35 -27.04
CA LYS A 272 1.10 -1.97 -27.87
C LYS A 272 -0.06 -2.93 -27.68
N ILE A 273 -1.23 -2.39 -27.35
CA ILE A 273 -2.47 -3.15 -27.21
C ILE A 273 -3.15 -3.21 -28.58
N SER A 274 -3.63 -4.40 -28.98
CA SER A 274 -4.36 -4.59 -30.23
C SER A 274 -5.68 -3.82 -30.22
N ASP A 275 -6.05 -3.17 -31.34
CA ASP A 275 -7.28 -2.39 -31.47
C ASP A 275 -8.56 -3.23 -31.34
N ASN A 276 -8.46 -4.54 -31.58
CA ASN A 276 -9.59 -5.47 -31.55
C ASN A 276 -9.77 -6.13 -30.18
N GLN A 277 -9.89 -5.32 -29.13
CA GLN A 277 -10.10 -5.81 -27.78
C GLN A 277 -11.57 -6.16 -27.51
N PRO A 278 -11.85 -7.23 -26.72
CA PRO A 278 -13.20 -7.59 -26.32
C PRO A 278 -13.83 -6.46 -25.48
N LYS A 279 -15.17 -6.38 -25.49
CA LYS A 279 -15.92 -5.35 -24.74
C LYS A 279 -15.55 -5.30 -23.24
N ILE A 280 -15.23 -6.46 -22.66
CA ILE A 280 -14.81 -6.57 -21.24
C ILE A 280 -13.48 -5.83 -21.01
N ALA A 281 -12.50 -5.93 -21.92
CA ALA A 281 -11.22 -5.22 -21.80
C ALA A 281 -11.39 -3.70 -21.92
N ARG A 282 -12.39 -3.21 -22.65
CA ARG A 282 -12.74 -1.79 -22.68
C ARG A 282 -13.44 -1.33 -21.40
N MET A 283 -14.14 -2.25 -20.72
CA MET A 283 -14.83 -1.95 -19.46
C MET A 283 -13.87 -2.00 -18.25
N ILE A 284 -12.85 -2.86 -18.33
CA ILE A 284 -11.78 -3.05 -17.34
C ILE A 284 -10.44 -2.94 -18.07
N PRO A 285 -9.94 -1.70 -18.30
CA PRO A 285 -8.75 -1.45 -19.12
C PRO A 285 -7.45 -2.08 -18.64
N ILE A 286 -7.36 -2.48 -17.37
CA ILE A 286 -6.18 -3.17 -16.83
C ILE A 286 -6.04 -4.62 -17.35
N LEU A 287 -7.11 -5.27 -17.87
CA LEU A 287 -7.08 -6.68 -18.27
C LEU A 287 -6.01 -7.03 -19.32
N PRO A 288 -5.80 -6.25 -20.39
CA PRO A 288 -4.72 -6.53 -21.34
C PRO A 288 -3.33 -6.52 -20.70
N CYS A 289 -3.09 -5.67 -19.69
CA CYS A 289 -1.82 -5.58 -18.98
C CYS A 289 -1.52 -6.85 -18.14
N LEU A 290 -2.56 -7.61 -17.74
CA LEU A 290 -2.40 -8.86 -16.98
C LEU A 290 -1.75 -9.99 -17.81
N ALA A 291 -1.67 -9.85 -19.12
CA ALA A 291 -0.92 -10.79 -19.95
C ALA A 291 0.60 -10.65 -19.80
N ASP A 292 1.07 -9.54 -19.23
CA ASP A 292 2.50 -9.30 -19.00
C ASP A 292 3.00 -10.09 -17.76
N PRO A 293 3.95 -11.03 -17.92
CA PRO A 293 4.50 -11.81 -16.83
C PRO A 293 5.24 -10.97 -15.78
N ARG A 294 5.68 -9.75 -16.15
CA ARG A 294 6.31 -8.80 -15.21
C ARG A 294 5.27 -8.29 -14.21
N LEU A 295 4.07 -7.91 -14.69
CA LEU A 295 2.99 -7.45 -13.83
C LEU A 295 2.48 -8.58 -12.92
N LEU A 296 2.33 -9.80 -13.47
CA LEU A 296 1.95 -10.97 -12.67
C LEU A 296 3.00 -11.29 -11.59
N THR A 297 4.29 -11.13 -11.91
CA THR A 297 5.37 -11.33 -10.91
C THR A 297 5.33 -10.23 -9.84
N ALA A 298 5.03 -8.98 -10.21
CA ALA A 298 4.84 -7.90 -9.23
C ALA A 298 3.68 -8.21 -8.26
N PHE A 299 2.56 -8.73 -8.75
CA PHE A 299 1.45 -9.18 -7.90
C PHE A 299 1.83 -10.39 -7.03
N LEU A 300 2.60 -11.34 -7.57
CA LEU A 300 3.11 -12.46 -6.77
C LEU A 300 4.01 -11.95 -5.63
N VAL A 301 4.87 -10.96 -5.89
CA VAL A 301 5.71 -10.32 -4.86
C VAL A 301 4.84 -9.69 -3.77
N ALA A 302 3.75 -9.00 -4.12
CA ALA A 302 2.80 -8.44 -3.15
C ALA A 302 2.12 -9.53 -2.32
N PHE A 303 1.70 -10.63 -2.97
CA PHE A 303 1.09 -11.78 -2.30
C PHE A 303 2.04 -12.44 -1.29
N ILE A 304 3.28 -12.73 -1.71
CA ILE A 304 4.28 -13.38 -0.84
C ILE A 304 4.70 -12.46 0.31
N GLN A 305 4.84 -11.15 0.06
CA GLN A 305 5.09 -10.17 1.12
C GLN A 305 4.00 -10.24 2.19
N ALA A 306 2.73 -10.18 1.80
CA ALA A 306 1.59 -10.23 2.71
C ALA A 306 1.48 -11.58 3.42
N MET A 307 1.75 -12.68 2.70
CA MET A 307 1.78 -14.03 3.27
C MET A 307 2.85 -14.17 4.35
N LEU A 308 4.04 -13.59 4.16
CA LEU A 308 5.10 -13.60 5.16
C LEU A 308 4.73 -12.75 6.40
N LEU A 309 4.10 -11.59 6.20
CA LEU A 309 3.59 -10.78 7.32
C LEU A 309 2.57 -11.59 8.13
N GLY A 310 1.57 -12.16 7.48
CA GLY A 310 0.57 -13.00 8.15
C GLY A 310 1.15 -14.24 8.82
N ASN A 311 2.22 -14.85 8.25
CA ASN A 311 2.95 -15.93 8.89
C ASN A 311 3.56 -15.50 10.24
N PHE A 312 4.22 -14.34 10.29
CA PHE A 312 4.78 -13.83 11.54
C PHE A 312 3.69 -13.45 12.56
N ASP A 313 2.60 -12.83 12.09
CA ASP A 313 1.46 -12.46 12.95
C ASP A 313 0.85 -13.69 13.66
N ALA A 314 0.76 -14.82 12.97
CA ALA A 314 0.23 -16.06 13.54
C ALA A 314 1.24 -16.80 14.41
N THR A 315 2.53 -16.80 14.03
CA THR A 315 3.50 -17.71 14.65
C THR A 315 4.27 -17.10 15.82
N ILE A 316 4.51 -15.79 15.85
CA ILE A 316 5.21 -15.14 16.96
C ILE A 316 4.49 -15.35 18.30
N PRO A 317 3.18 -15.08 18.43
CA PRO A 317 2.48 -15.30 19.69
C PRO A 317 2.47 -16.76 20.13
N THR A 318 2.23 -17.67 19.20
CA THR A 318 2.16 -19.11 19.52
C THR A 318 3.52 -19.69 19.89
N VAL A 319 4.62 -19.25 19.26
CA VAL A 319 5.98 -19.66 19.65
C VAL A 319 6.38 -19.04 20.98
N ALA A 320 6.00 -17.79 21.24
CA ALA A 320 6.25 -17.12 22.51
C ALA A 320 5.57 -17.84 23.68
N GLU A 321 4.35 -18.30 23.50
CA GLU A 321 3.62 -19.10 24.48
C GLU A 321 4.24 -20.49 24.64
N ASP A 322 4.42 -21.24 23.53
CA ASP A 322 4.88 -22.63 23.53
C ASP A 322 6.31 -22.78 24.07
N TYR A 323 7.23 -21.86 23.74
CA TYR A 323 8.66 -22.00 24.05
C TYR A 323 9.08 -21.25 25.31
N TYR A 324 8.42 -20.12 25.61
CA TYR A 324 8.87 -19.21 26.67
C TYR A 324 7.81 -18.96 27.74
N ASN A 325 6.59 -19.53 27.60
CA ASN A 325 5.42 -19.28 28.47
C ASN A 325 5.13 -17.78 28.62
N PHE A 326 5.25 -17.01 27.55
CA PHE A 326 4.99 -15.60 27.53
C PHE A 326 3.48 -15.31 27.52
N ASP A 327 3.08 -14.32 28.28
CA ASP A 327 1.76 -13.72 28.20
C ASP A 327 1.61 -12.84 26.94
N SER A 328 0.42 -12.30 26.73
CA SER A 328 0.14 -11.46 25.56
C SER A 328 1.03 -10.22 25.46
N LEU A 329 1.43 -9.64 26.62
CA LEU A 329 2.29 -8.46 26.65
C LEU A 329 3.71 -8.79 26.19
N HIS A 330 4.32 -9.84 26.75
CA HIS A 330 5.67 -10.27 26.37
C HIS A 330 5.71 -10.80 24.94
N SER A 331 4.66 -11.47 24.48
CA SER A 331 4.51 -11.86 23.07
C SER A 331 4.46 -10.64 22.14
N GLY A 332 3.75 -9.58 22.53
CA GLY A 332 3.72 -8.30 21.83
C GLY A 332 5.10 -7.63 21.71
N ILE A 333 5.94 -7.72 22.74
CA ILE A 333 7.31 -7.17 22.73
C ILE A 333 8.18 -7.84 21.64
N LEU A 334 7.94 -9.11 21.30
CA LEU A 334 8.69 -9.81 20.27
C LEU A 334 8.40 -9.28 18.84
N PHE A 335 7.32 -8.55 18.64
CA PHE A 335 7.09 -7.84 17.36
C PHE A 335 7.96 -6.60 17.22
N LEU A 336 8.47 -6.02 18.32
CA LEU A 336 9.30 -4.82 18.26
C LEU A 336 10.57 -5.02 17.42
N PRO A 337 11.40 -6.05 17.62
CA PRO A 337 12.56 -6.26 16.78
C PRO A 337 12.20 -6.49 15.30
N LEU A 338 11.07 -7.13 15.00
CA LEU A 338 10.61 -7.34 13.63
C LEU A 338 10.22 -6.00 12.95
N GLY A 339 9.40 -5.18 13.59
CA GLY A 339 8.86 -3.94 13.03
C GLY A 339 9.79 -2.74 13.13
N ALA A 340 10.74 -2.72 14.08
CA ALA A 340 11.65 -1.58 14.26
C ALA A 340 12.53 -1.32 13.04
N PHE A 341 12.95 -2.37 12.34
CA PHE A 341 13.76 -2.24 11.13
C PHE A 341 12.96 -1.75 9.93
N ASP A 342 11.68 -2.09 9.84
CA ASP A 342 10.81 -1.56 8.79
C ASP A 342 10.63 -0.03 8.91
N LEU A 343 10.48 0.45 10.15
CA LEU A 343 10.43 1.88 10.45
C LEU A 343 11.67 2.64 9.97
N ILE A 344 12.87 2.09 10.19
CA ILE A 344 14.13 2.77 9.88
C ILE A 344 14.55 2.54 8.44
N LEU A 345 14.44 1.31 7.96
CA LEU A 345 14.97 0.88 6.66
C LEU A 345 13.97 0.98 5.51
N GLY A 346 12.66 1.12 5.78
CA GLY A 346 11.65 1.27 4.75
C GLY A 346 11.94 2.42 3.77
N PRO A 347 12.21 3.67 4.24
CA PRO A 347 12.59 4.78 3.38
C PRO A 347 13.92 4.55 2.64
N PHE A 348 14.88 3.86 3.29
CA PHE A 348 16.18 3.53 2.69
C PHE A 348 16.01 2.52 1.54
N PHE A 349 15.29 1.42 1.76
CA PHE A 349 15.02 0.45 0.68
C PHE A 349 14.14 1.03 -0.41
N GLY A 350 13.17 1.89 -0.07
CA GLY A 350 12.40 2.67 -1.04
C GLY A 350 13.29 3.55 -1.92
N TRP A 351 14.26 4.25 -1.33
CA TRP A 351 15.27 4.99 -2.08
C TRP A 351 16.16 4.08 -2.94
N CYS A 352 16.53 2.90 -2.44
CA CYS A 352 17.28 1.92 -3.22
C CYS A 352 16.47 1.46 -4.46
N VAL A 353 15.16 1.27 -4.32
CA VAL A 353 14.27 0.91 -5.44
C VAL A 353 14.27 2.01 -6.50
N ASP A 354 14.13 3.28 -6.10
CA ASP A 354 14.15 4.41 -7.02
C ASP A 354 15.52 4.58 -7.71
N ARG A 355 16.62 4.32 -6.99
CA ARG A 355 17.99 4.55 -7.49
C ARG A 355 18.53 3.40 -8.33
N PHE A 356 18.32 2.16 -7.90
CA PHE A 356 18.90 0.95 -8.50
C PHE A 356 17.88 0.12 -9.28
N GLY A 357 16.60 0.46 -9.16
CA GLY A 357 15.50 -0.27 -9.76
C GLY A 357 14.93 -1.38 -8.85
N THR A 358 13.76 -1.84 -9.21
CA THR A 358 12.99 -2.86 -8.47
C THR A 358 13.65 -4.24 -8.46
N LYS A 359 14.29 -4.63 -9.57
CA LYS A 359 14.91 -5.95 -9.75
C LYS A 359 16.00 -6.30 -8.73
N PRO A 360 17.11 -5.51 -8.62
CA PRO A 360 18.18 -5.84 -7.70
C PRO A 360 17.70 -5.84 -6.25
N VAL A 361 16.83 -4.90 -5.87
CA VAL A 361 16.32 -4.80 -4.50
C VAL A 361 15.46 -6.02 -4.15
N SER A 362 14.51 -6.41 -5.03
CA SER A 362 13.66 -7.60 -4.81
C SER A 362 14.49 -8.88 -4.71
N VAL A 363 15.41 -9.08 -5.66
CA VAL A 363 16.23 -10.29 -5.70
C VAL A 363 17.10 -10.41 -4.43
N VAL A 364 17.77 -9.31 -4.05
CA VAL A 364 18.62 -9.30 -2.85
C VAL A 364 17.78 -9.52 -1.59
N ALA A 365 16.64 -8.83 -1.43
CA ALA A 365 15.81 -8.93 -0.23
C ALA A 365 15.19 -10.33 -0.08
N TYR A 366 14.62 -10.90 -1.14
CA TYR A 366 14.09 -12.27 -1.08
C TYR A 366 15.19 -13.32 -0.89
N THR A 367 16.36 -13.19 -1.54
CA THR A 367 17.49 -14.10 -1.32
C THR A 367 18.04 -14.01 0.10
N TYR A 368 18.08 -12.80 0.68
CA TYR A 368 18.47 -12.58 2.07
C TYR A 368 17.50 -13.25 3.06
N LEU A 369 16.18 -13.21 2.80
CA LEU A 369 15.19 -13.86 3.65
C LEU A 369 15.35 -15.38 3.71
N VAL A 370 15.87 -16.03 2.68
CA VAL A 370 16.04 -17.50 2.65
C VAL A 370 16.86 -18.02 3.86
N PRO A 371 18.12 -17.61 4.04
CA PRO A 371 18.92 -18.10 5.18
C PRO A 371 18.34 -17.64 6.52
N VAL A 372 17.75 -16.42 6.59
CA VAL A 372 17.16 -15.91 7.83
C VAL A 372 15.98 -16.76 8.28
N LEU A 373 15.07 -17.12 7.38
CA LEU A 373 13.94 -18.01 7.68
C LEU A 373 14.41 -19.42 8.05
N ILE A 374 15.46 -19.95 7.41
CA ILE A 374 16.05 -21.24 7.78
C ILE A 374 16.64 -21.18 9.20
N LEU A 375 17.28 -20.07 9.58
CA LEU A 375 17.85 -19.90 10.91
C LEU A 375 16.79 -19.83 12.02
N LEU A 376 15.52 -19.50 11.71
CA LEU A 376 14.41 -19.59 12.67
C LEU A 376 14.12 -21.03 13.17
N ARG A 377 14.85 -22.04 12.67
CA ARG A 377 14.86 -23.40 13.26
C ARG A 377 15.70 -23.51 14.54
N LEU A 378 16.61 -22.56 14.79
CA LEU A 378 17.56 -22.64 15.90
C LEU A 378 16.93 -22.40 17.29
N PRO A 379 15.98 -21.45 17.47
CA PRO A 379 15.35 -21.25 18.77
C PRO A 379 14.61 -22.49 19.25
N HIS A 380 14.81 -22.82 20.54
CA HIS A 380 14.10 -23.91 21.22
C HIS A 380 13.56 -23.41 22.57
N PRO A 381 12.69 -24.19 23.24
CA PRO A 381 12.29 -23.88 24.60
C PRO A 381 13.51 -23.68 25.50
N GLY A 382 13.59 -22.54 26.22
CA GLY A 382 14.75 -22.23 27.04
C GLY A 382 14.72 -20.86 27.68
N GLY A 383 15.82 -20.50 28.34
CA GLY A 383 15.95 -19.23 29.07
C GLY A 383 16.29 -18.02 28.20
N MET A 384 16.78 -16.94 28.84
CA MET A 384 17.02 -15.64 28.21
C MET A 384 17.87 -15.67 26.92
N SER A 385 18.86 -16.59 26.84
CA SER A 385 19.70 -16.72 25.64
C SER A 385 18.89 -17.14 24.39
N GLN A 386 17.88 -18.00 24.56
CA GLN A 386 17.00 -18.44 23.46
C GLN A 386 16.03 -17.33 23.07
N ILE A 387 15.53 -16.56 24.03
CA ILE A 387 14.69 -15.38 23.77
C ILE A 387 15.46 -14.32 22.98
N LEU A 388 16.71 -14.03 23.37
CA LEU A 388 17.57 -13.09 22.66
C LEU A 388 17.92 -13.60 21.25
N LEU A 389 18.18 -14.91 21.09
CA LEU A 389 18.40 -15.52 19.77
C LEU A 389 17.16 -15.36 18.87
N TYR A 390 15.98 -15.67 19.41
CA TYR A 390 14.73 -15.54 18.67
C TYR A 390 14.44 -14.07 18.27
N GLY A 391 14.56 -13.14 19.21
CA GLY A 391 14.42 -11.70 18.96
C GLY A 391 15.42 -11.17 17.93
N GLY A 392 16.69 -11.65 17.98
CA GLY A 392 17.72 -11.30 17.00
C GLY A 392 17.38 -11.81 15.59
N LEU A 393 16.84 -13.03 15.46
CA LEU A 393 16.39 -13.59 14.18
C LEU A 393 15.12 -12.87 13.65
N LEU A 394 14.22 -12.46 14.52
CA LEU A 394 13.08 -11.61 14.14
C LEU A 394 13.55 -10.25 13.64
N ALA A 395 14.56 -9.64 14.28
CA ALA A 395 15.18 -8.40 13.82
C ALA A 395 15.77 -8.54 12.41
N LEU A 396 16.51 -9.63 12.16
CA LEU A 396 17.02 -9.94 10.81
C LEU A 396 15.89 -10.15 9.80
N SER A 397 14.81 -10.82 10.21
CA SER A 397 13.62 -10.99 9.35
C SER A 397 12.98 -9.65 9.00
N GLY A 398 12.93 -8.70 9.97
CA GLY A 398 12.43 -7.34 9.76
C GLY A 398 13.22 -6.56 8.71
N ILE A 399 14.55 -6.72 8.65
CA ILE A 399 15.39 -6.13 7.60
C ILE A 399 14.96 -6.61 6.21
N GLY A 400 14.73 -7.92 6.06
CA GLY A 400 14.29 -8.50 4.81
C GLY A 400 12.89 -8.05 4.39
N LEU A 401 11.96 -7.99 5.35
CA LEU A 401 10.59 -7.52 5.12
C LEU A 401 10.57 -6.06 4.67
N ALA A 402 11.38 -5.18 5.29
CA ALA A 402 11.54 -3.79 4.85
C ALA A 402 12.01 -3.70 3.38
N GLY A 403 12.88 -4.61 2.95
CA GLY A 403 13.41 -4.64 1.58
C GLY A 403 12.39 -5.06 0.52
N ILE A 404 11.40 -5.89 0.88
CA ILE A 404 10.36 -6.35 -0.06
C ILE A 404 9.12 -5.45 -0.08
N GLY A 405 9.02 -4.44 0.79
CA GLY A 405 7.83 -3.61 0.97
C GLY A 405 7.43 -2.80 -0.27
N ALA A 406 8.36 -2.09 -0.89
CA ALA A 406 8.07 -1.18 -2.00
C ALA A 406 8.10 -1.80 -3.41
N PRO A 407 8.93 -2.83 -3.71
CA PRO A 407 9.18 -3.25 -5.10
C PRO A 407 7.95 -3.65 -5.91
N SER A 408 6.97 -4.34 -5.30
CA SER A 408 5.76 -4.79 -6.01
C SER A 408 4.93 -3.61 -6.52
N ILE A 409 4.72 -2.61 -5.68
CA ILE A 409 3.92 -1.42 -5.96
C ILE A 409 4.60 -0.57 -7.04
N VAL A 410 5.93 -0.39 -6.91
CA VAL A 410 6.71 0.41 -7.84
C VAL A 410 6.80 -0.24 -9.21
N GLU A 411 7.10 -1.55 -9.29
CA GLU A 411 7.16 -2.28 -10.56
C GLU A 411 5.81 -2.30 -11.27
N ALA A 412 4.74 -2.61 -10.55
CA ALA A 412 3.40 -2.62 -11.10
C ALA A 412 3.01 -1.25 -11.67
N GLY A 413 3.30 -0.17 -10.93
CA GLY A 413 3.09 1.20 -11.38
C GLY A 413 3.91 1.54 -12.64
N ALA A 414 5.19 1.18 -12.67
CA ALA A 414 6.08 1.46 -13.80
C ALA A 414 5.66 0.71 -15.09
N ILE A 415 5.18 -0.54 -14.96
CA ILE A 415 4.70 -1.32 -16.11
C ILE A 415 3.43 -0.69 -16.70
N VAL A 416 2.43 -0.42 -15.85
CA VAL A 416 1.16 0.14 -16.33
C VAL A 416 1.34 1.55 -16.88
N GLN A 417 2.29 2.33 -16.31
CA GLN A 417 2.68 3.62 -16.88
C GLN A 417 3.17 3.50 -18.34
N LYS A 418 4.02 2.50 -18.63
CA LYS A 418 4.49 2.26 -20.00
C LYS A 418 3.36 1.85 -20.94
N TYR A 419 2.44 0.98 -20.51
CA TYR A 419 1.26 0.65 -21.29
C TYR A 419 0.40 1.88 -21.57
N TYR A 420 0.23 2.76 -20.59
CA TYR A 420 -0.51 4.00 -20.72
C TYR A 420 0.13 4.98 -21.71
N GLU A 421 1.46 5.16 -21.64
CA GLU A 421 2.20 6.04 -22.54
C GLU A 421 2.12 5.60 -24.03
N VAL A 422 2.10 4.29 -24.27
CA VAL A 422 2.01 3.73 -25.64
C VAL A 422 0.57 3.69 -26.18
N ASN A 423 -0.45 3.62 -25.30
CA ASN A 423 -1.85 3.47 -25.73
C ASN A 423 -2.78 4.49 -25.03
N PRO A 424 -2.55 5.80 -25.16
CA PRO A 424 -3.34 6.81 -24.45
C PRO A 424 -4.83 6.79 -24.87
N ASP A 425 -5.12 6.51 -26.15
CA ASP A 425 -6.50 6.45 -26.66
C ASP A 425 -7.31 5.28 -26.08
N PHE A 426 -6.64 4.21 -25.69
CA PHE A 426 -7.29 3.04 -25.08
C PHE A 426 -7.65 3.26 -23.62
N PHE A 427 -6.78 3.91 -22.86
CA PHE A 427 -6.94 4.11 -21.42
C PHE A 427 -7.68 5.40 -21.04
N GLY A 428 -7.74 6.37 -21.95
CA GLY A 428 -8.31 7.69 -21.70
C GLY A 428 -7.35 8.61 -20.90
N GLU A 429 -7.86 9.73 -20.38
CA GLU A 429 -7.03 10.77 -19.76
C GLU A 429 -6.34 10.37 -18.44
N GLU A 430 -6.85 9.37 -17.72
CA GLU A 430 -6.44 9.11 -16.34
C GLU A 430 -5.61 7.84 -16.13
N GLY A 431 -5.57 6.96 -17.13
CA GLY A 431 -4.93 5.66 -16.99
C GLY A 431 -5.62 4.72 -15.96
N PRO A 432 -5.32 3.41 -15.95
CA PRO A 432 -6.01 2.44 -15.11
C PRO A 432 -5.33 2.24 -13.74
N TYR A 433 -4.82 3.30 -13.11
CA TYR A 433 -3.99 3.19 -11.89
C TYR A 433 -4.77 2.71 -10.66
N ALA A 434 -6.02 3.12 -10.49
CA ALA A 434 -6.81 2.63 -9.37
C ALA A 434 -7.23 1.16 -9.58
N GLN A 435 -7.50 0.72 -10.82
CA GLN A 435 -7.72 -0.69 -11.11
C GLN A 435 -6.46 -1.51 -10.82
N LEU A 436 -5.28 -1.01 -11.20
CA LEU A 436 -3.99 -1.64 -10.89
C LEU A 436 -3.84 -1.86 -9.38
N TYR A 437 -3.98 -0.80 -8.58
CA TYR A 437 -3.78 -0.91 -7.14
C TYR A 437 -4.94 -1.59 -6.43
N GLY A 438 -6.13 -1.60 -7.03
CA GLY A 438 -7.25 -2.45 -6.59
C GLY A 438 -6.92 -3.94 -6.70
N LEU A 439 -6.35 -4.38 -7.81
CA LEU A 439 -5.86 -5.75 -7.97
C LEU A 439 -4.68 -6.05 -7.05
N ASN A 440 -3.74 -5.12 -6.91
CA ASN A 440 -2.61 -5.28 -5.98
C ASN A 440 -3.09 -5.43 -4.53
N SER A 441 -4.04 -4.61 -4.10
CA SER A 441 -4.66 -4.68 -2.77
C SER A 441 -5.44 -5.98 -2.56
N MET A 442 -6.17 -6.45 -3.57
CA MET A 442 -6.86 -7.75 -3.55
C MET A 442 -5.87 -8.89 -3.31
N VAL A 443 -4.80 -8.93 -4.09
CA VAL A 443 -3.78 -9.99 -4.01
C VAL A 443 -3.01 -9.92 -2.69
N PHE A 444 -2.70 -8.73 -2.20
CA PHE A 444 -2.08 -8.51 -0.90
C PHE A 444 -2.99 -9.01 0.24
N SER A 445 -4.27 -8.63 0.24
CA SER A 445 -5.24 -9.09 1.25
C SER A 445 -5.44 -10.60 1.22
N ALA A 446 -5.41 -11.22 0.03
CA ALA A 446 -5.44 -12.68 -0.10
C ALA A 446 -4.20 -13.33 0.52
N GLY A 447 -3.00 -12.77 0.31
CA GLY A 447 -1.77 -13.23 0.94
C GLY A 447 -1.82 -13.12 2.47
N LEU A 448 -2.31 -11.99 2.98
CA LEU A 448 -2.46 -11.76 4.42
C LEU A 448 -3.48 -12.72 5.07
N THR A 449 -4.50 -13.15 4.33
CA THR A 449 -5.48 -14.13 4.81
C THR A 449 -4.93 -15.55 4.79
N LEU A 450 -4.26 -15.93 3.70
CA LEU A 450 -3.74 -17.29 3.53
C LEU A 450 -2.45 -17.57 4.33
N GLY A 451 -1.67 -16.51 4.64
CA GLY A 451 -0.42 -16.63 5.39
C GLY A 451 -0.59 -17.30 6.76
N PRO A 452 -1.45 -16.79 7.63
CA PRO A 452 -1.71 -17.37 8.94
C PRO A 452 -2.22 -18.81 8.89
N GLU A 453 -3.14 -19.12 7.98
CA GLU A 453 -3.71 -20.47 7.80
C GLU A 453 -2.63 -21.46 7.39
N LEU A 454 -1.85 -21.12 6.36
CA LEU A 454 -0.75 -21.96 5.88
C LEU A 454 0.33 -22.14 6.95
N ALA A 455 0.67 -21.07 7.68
CA ALA A 455 1.65 -21.12 8.75
C ALA A 455 1.19 -21.99 9.93
N GLY A 456 -0.08 -21.85 10.33
CA GLY A 456 -0.67 -22.65 11.39
C GLY A 456 -0.67 -24.13 11.06
N GLU A 457 -1.21 -24.51 9.90
CA GLU A 457 -1.27 -25.90 9.45
C GLU A 457 0.12 -26.54 9.28
N LEU A 458 1.06 -25.81 8.69
CA LEU A 458 2.44 -26.30 8.56
C LEU A 458 3.15 -26.39 9.93
N LYS A 459 2.94 -25.44 10.84
CA LYS A 459 3.49 -25.51 12.21
C LYS A 459 2.99 -26.75 12.93
N GLU A 460 1.71 -27.07 12.86
CA GLU A 460 1.11 -28.24 13.50
C GLU A 460 1.57 -29.56 12.87
N SER A 461 1.64 -29.63 11.53
CA SER A 461 1.94 -30.88 10.82
C SER A 461 3.42 -31.23 10.79
N ILE A 462 4.31 -30.26 10.57
CA ILE A 462 5.75 -30.48 10.37
C ILE A 462 6.65 -29.71 11.35
N GLY A 463 6.06 -28.92 12.26
CA GLY A 463 6.76 -28.13 13.25
C GLY A 463 7.30 -26.80 12.75
N TYR A 464 7.52 -25.85 13.68
CA TYR A 464 7.89 -24.46 13.40
C TYR A 464 9.14 -24.33 12.51
N GLY A 465 10.19 -25.11 12.78
CA GLY A 465 11.44 -25.05 12.01
C GLY A 465 11.28 -25.48 10.55
N ASN A 466 10.50 -26.55 10.28
CA ASN A 466 10.27 -27.02 8.92
C ASN A 466 9.27 -26.12 8.17
N MET A 467 8.29 -25.55 8.85
CA MET A 467 7.42 -24.49 8.30
C MET A 467 8.26 -23.32 7.75
N ASN A 468 9.20 -22.81 8.55
CA ASN A 468 10.07 -21.71 8.11
C ASN A 468 11.01 -22.12 6.95
N LEU A 469 11.39 -23.40 6.85
CA LEU A 469 12.10 -23.92 5.68
C LEU A 469 11.23 -23.85 4.40
N VAL A 470 9.94 -24.19 4.50
CA VAL A 470 8.99 -24.06 3.39
C VAL A 470 8.84 -22.59 2.98
N MET A 471 8.70 -21.66 3.94
CA MET A 471 8.65 -20.22 3.66
C MET A 471 9.96 -19.74 3.00
N GLY A 472 11.11 -20.22 3.43
CA GLY A 472 12.39 -19.95 2.79
C GLY A 472 12.46 -20.46 1.34
N ALA A 473 11.93 -21.66 1.07
CA ALA A 473 11.84 -22.18 -0.30
C ALA A 473 10.93 -21.33 -1.19
N ILE A 474 9.80 -20.86 -0.68
CA ILE A 474 8.90 -19.92 -1.38
C ILE A 474 9.65 -18.63 -1.70
N CYS A 475 10.40 -18.06 -0.73
CA CYS A 475 11.23 -16.88 -0.96
C CYS A 475 12.28 -17.11 -2.05
N LEU A 476 12.92 -18.27 -2.10
CA LEU A 476 13.91 -18.61 -3.14
C LEU A 476 13.28 -18.68 -4.53
N ILE A 477 12.11 -19.31 -4.64
CA ILE A 477 11.34 -19.36 -5.90
C ILE A 477 10.95 -17.93 -6.32
N THR A 478 10.47 -17.12 -5.38
CA THR A 478 10.11 -15.73 -5.65
C THR A 478 11.31 -14.90 -6.09
N ALA A 479 12.48 -15.06 -5.44
CA ALA A 479 13.72 -14.40 -5.86
C ALA A 479 14.10 -14.78 -7.30
N SER A 480 13.95 -16.06 -7.65
CA SER A 480 14.24 -16.58 -9.00
C SER A 480 13.29 -15.97 -10.05
N LEU A 481 12.00 -15.87 -9.74
CA LEU A 481 11.01 -15.24 -10.61
C LEU A 481 11.26 -13.72 -10.76
N CYS A 482 11.63 -13.04 -9.67
CA CYS A 482 12.04 -11.64 -9.71
C CYS A 482 13.28 -11.45 -10.60
N PHE A 483 14.27 -12.34 -10.51
CA PHE A 483 15.46 -12.27 -11.37
C PHE A 483 15.12 -12.43 -12.85
N VAL A 484 14.16 -13.27 -13.20
CA VAL A 484 13.77 -13.52 -14.60
C VAL A 484 12.88 -12.41 -15.15
N TYR A 485 11.86 -12.01 -14.42
CA TYR A 485 10.77 -11.18 -14.96
C TYR A 485 10.81 -9.72 -14.52
N ILE A 486 11.15 -9.38 -13.28
CA ILE A 486 11.16 -8.00 -12.79
C ILE A 486 12.21 -7.17 -13.54
N GLY A 487 11.92 -5.92 -13.86
CA GLY A 487 12.84 -5.02 -14.58
C GLY A 487 13.17 -5.42 -16.02
N GLY A 488 12.39 -6.35 -16.62
CA GLY A 488 12.60 -6.91 -17.97
C GLY A 488 13.46 -8.17 -18.00
N MET A 489 13.27 -9.01 -19.03
CA MET A 489 14.06 -10.23 -19.21
C MET A 489 15.54 -9.93 -19.38
N PRO A 490 16.44 -10.65 -18.72
CA PRO A 490 17.87 -10.55 -18.99
C PRO A 490 18.16 -10.81 -20.46
N LYS A 491 19.01 -9.99 -21.08
CA LYS A 491 19.40 -10.12 -22.51
C LYS A 491 19.91 -11.53 -22.87
N MET A 492 20.46 -12.27 -21.90
CA MET A 492 20.91 -13.67 -22.09
C MET A 492 19.75 -14.66 -22.32
N LEU A 493 18.58 -14.43 -21.72
CA LEU A 493 17.40 -15.31 -21.88
C LEU A 493 16.55 -14.91 -23.10
N ALA A 494 16.55 -13.62 -23.47
CA ALA A 494 15.88 -13.12 -24.65
C ALA A 494 16.45 -13.72 -25.97
N ARG A 495 17.78 -13.99 -26.02
CA ARG A 495 18.45 -14.62 -27.19
C ARG A 495 18.06 -16.08 -27.46
N ARG A 496 17.34 -16.74 -26.57
CA ARG A 496 16.92 -18.16 -26.77
C ARG A 496 15.55 -18.33 -27.43
N LYS A 497 14.86 -17.24 -27.77
CA LYS A 497 13.53 -17.27 -28.41
C LYS A 497 13.55 -16.89 -29.90
N LEU A 498 14.72 -16.77 -30.50
CA LEU A 498 14.95 -16.66 -31.95
C LEU A 498 15.55 -18.05 -32.45
#